data_dd813ee7cea6b0f4c793e693e237eb1c
#
_entry.id   dd813ee7cea6b0f4c793e693e237eb1c
#
_cell.length_a   1.000
_cell.length_b   1.000
_cell.length_c   1.000
_cell.angle_alpha   90.00
_cell.angle_beta   90.00
_cell.angle_gamma   90.00
#
_symmetry.space_group_name_H-M   'P 1'
#
loop_
_entity.id
_entity.type
_entity.pdbx_description
1 polymer ?
#
loop_
_entity_poly.entity_id
_entity_poly.type
_entity_poly.pdbx_seq_one_letter_code
_entity_poly.pdbx_strand_id
1 'polypeptide(L)'
;MEAHLQLRNDPEIIEAATDFAFKWGLNAGLPRDQALRLALAVDELVTDIVRFAFRYEQGTFTLRFERDLATVEVTARELGAPFDPAAHRYDPERARNDGDFDGAGLHLIRHLVDEFTFLNQGREGKEFRLVQHIPNEHIAERTSTAPPSAADEPEPDYHLALATPEDAEDIAQLIYHTYGYTYAKEALYFPDKIARALRQGDKFGVVARTGSGRAVGSFAVLRSTDSEIGEVGEAVVLEGHRRRGLMTRMLEALIDEAQRRGLHGVFGEAVTVHTISQRVNQHFGMRSTALLFAVFRILRFKGLVDEYPQPVSVIIDFRPLVDIDRVTAYLPAAYADLLERIYADLGITVDTPPASQPARPPTSRIDVHINYRDRHATLVVETFGDDLIEHVHQTVDDLANEELHVIFVDLPLDDPATPEATPQLREAGFVLAGLMPLFHQERDYLRLQRPLVPLDLDLIQTHSDRSHAIKQTIKEELACTMSDLKTG
;
A
#
# COMPACT_ATOMS: atom_id res chain seq x y z
N MET A 1 -14.10 -10.98 -14.13
CA MET A 1 -13.27 -11.45 -15.28
C MET A 1 -12.89 -10.23 -16.07
N GLU A 2 -11.60 -10.06 -16.39
CA GLU A 2 -11.07 -8.89 -17.05
C GLU A 2 -10.06 -9.30 -18.13
N ALA A 3 -10.01 -8.53 -19.23
CA ALA A 3 -9.00 -8.70 -20.26
C ALA A 3 -8.60 -7.35 -20.85
N HIS A 4 -7.32 -7.19 -21.21
CA HIS A 4 -6.78 -5.99 -21.83
C HIS A 4 -6.12 -6.37 -23.16
N LEU A 5 -6.49 -5.67 -24.23
CA LEU A 5 -5.84 -5.77 -25.53
C LEU A 5 -5.22 -4.42 -25.87
N GLN A 6 -3.96 -4.40 -26.21
CA GLN A 6 -3.31 -3.24 -26.83
C GLN A 6 -3.09 -3.55 -28.31
N LEU A 7 -3.69 -2.76 -29.17
CA LEU A 7 -3.82 -3.02 -30.59
C LEU A 7 -3.21 -1.87 -31.39
N ARG A 8 -2.68 -2.17 -32.57
CA ARG A 8 -2.32 -1.15 -33.58
C ARG A 8 -3.53 -0.85 -34.46
N ASN A 9 -3.55 0.35 -35.03
CA ASN A 9 -4.58 0.75 -35.98
C ASN A 9 -4.39 0.08 -37.36
N ASP A 10 -4.31 -1.24 -37.36
CA ASP A 10 -4.17 -2.08 -38.56
C ASP A 10 -5.53 -2.70 -38.90
N PRO A 11 -6.04 -2.59 -40.18
CA PRO A 11 -7.29 -3.23 -40.56
C PRO A 11 -7.37 -4.74 -40.30
N GLU A 12 -6.25 -5.46 -40.32
CA GLU A 12 -6.20 -6.90 -40.06
C GLU A 12 -6.58 -7.27 -38.61
N ILE A 13 -6.54 -6.30 -37.67
CA ILE A 13 -6.88 -6.54 -36.27
C ILE A 13 -8.38 -6.56 -35.98
N ILE A 14 -9.20 -5.99 -36.89
CA ILE A 14 -10.64 -5.83 -36.68
C ILE A 14 -11.31 -7.18 -36.43
N GLU A 15 -11.10 -8.14 -37.32
CA GLU A 15 -11.69 -9.48 -37.21
C GLU A 15 -11.25 -10.17 -35.91
N ALA A 16 -9.97 -10.06 -35.55
CA ALA A 16 -9.44 -10.66 -34.31
C ALA A 16 -10.06 -10.03 -33.05
N ALA A 17 -10.26 -8.72 -33.03
CA ALA A 17 -10.90 -8.02 -31.90
C ALA A 17 -12.39 -8.40 -31.79
N THR A 18 -13.08 -8.53 -32.92
CA THR A 18 -14.48 -8.93 -32.99
C THR A 18 -14.69 -10.38 -32.49
N ASP A 19 -13.86 -11.30 -32.95
CA ASP A 19 -13.87 -12.70 -32.51
C ASP A 19 -13.56 -12.81 -31.00
N PHE A 20 -12.59 -12.02 -30.53
CA PHE A 20 -12.29 -11.96 -29.10
C PHE A 20 -13.50 -11.48 -28.31
N ALA A 21 -14.12 -10.38 -28.71
CA ALA A 21 -15.29 -9.82 -28.03
C ALA A 21 -16.45 -10.82 -27.94
N PHE A 22 -16.72 -11.54 -29.04
CA PHE A 22 -17.75 -12.59 -29.06
C PHE A 22 -17.48 -13.72 -28.06
N LYS A 23 -16.28 -14.32 -28.13
CA LYS A 23 -15.91 -15.43 -27.25
C LYS A 23 -15.82 -15.01 -25.79
N TRP A 24 -15.30 -13.82 -25.55
CA TRP A 24 -15.21 -13.26 -24.20
C TRP A 24 -16.60 -12.97 -23.63
N GLY A 25 -17.51 -12.40 -24.41
CA GLY A 25 -18.91 -12.14 -24.02
C GLY A 25 -19.65 -13.41 -23.62
N LEU A 26 -19.50 -14.49 -24.42
CA LEU A 26 -20.07 -15.81 -24.07
C LEU A 26 -19.50 -16.32 -22.73
N ASN A 27 -18.19 -16.24 -22.55
CA ASN A 27 -17.52 -16.68 -21.32
C ASN A 27 -17.88 -15.79 -20.12
N ALA A 28 -18.18 -14.52 -20.37
CA ALA A 28 -18.67 -13.58 -19.37
C ALA A 28 -20.12 -13.85 -18.96
N GLY A 29 -20.87 -14.65 -19.68
CA GLY A 29 -22.24 -15.05 -19.36
C GLY A 29 -23.32 -14.36 -20.16
N LEU A 30 -22.98 -13.67 -21.23
CA LEU A 30 -23.98 -13.16 -22.17
C LEU A 30 -24.63 -14.30 -22.96
N PRO A 31 -25.93 -14.26 -23.25
CA PRO A 31 -26.57 -15.08 -24.26
C PRO A 31 -25.90 -14.89 -25.63
N ARG A 32 -25.98 -15.90 -26.48
CA ARG A 32 -25.30 -15.89 -27.78
C ARG A 32 -25.66 -14.70 -28.65
N ASP A 33 -26.92 -14.28 -28.67
CA ASP A 33 -27.41 -13.12 -29.41
C ASP A 33 -26.85 -11.80 -28.85
N GLN A 34 -26.78 -11.66 -27.55
CA GLN A 34 -26.18 -10.48 -26.91
C GLN A 34 -24.66 -10.45 -27.08
N ALA A 35 -23.98 -11.60 -26.97
CA ALA A 35 -22.55 -11.70 -27.27
C ALA A 35 -22.25 -11.34 -28.72
N LEU A 36 -23.13 -11.69 -29.67
CA LEU A 36 -23.00 -11.29 -31.06
C LEU A 36 -23.22 -9.78 -31.26
N ARG A 37 -24.21 -9.21 -30.58
CA ARG A 37 -24.46 -7.76 -30.62
C ARG A 37 -23.26 -6.98 -30.07
N LEU A 38 -22.69 -7.43 -28.93
CA LEU A 38 -21.47 -6.83 -28.37
C LEU A 38 -20.30 -6.92 -29.35
N ALA A 39 -20.11 -8.08 -29.98
CA ALA A 39 -19.05 -8.29 -30.97
C ALA A 39 -19.20 -7.36 -32.17
N LEU A 40 -20.41 -7.20 -32.70
CA LEU A 40 -20.71 -6.27 -33.81
C LEU A 40 -20.49 -4.80 -33.39
N ALA A 41 -20.80 -4.44 -32.15
CA ALA A 41 -20.53 -3.10 -31.64
C ALA A 41 -19.01 -2.84 -31.51
N VAL A 42 -18.23 -3.84 -31.10
CA VAL A 42 -16.77 -3.77 -31.05
C VAL A 42 -16.17 -3.72 -32.47
N ASP A 43 -16.71 -4.49 -33.43
CA ASP A 43 -16.30 -4.46 -34.82
C ASP A 43 -16.43 -3.04 -35.42
N GLU A 44 -17.57 -2.43 -35.22
CA GLU A 44 -17.84 -1.08 -35.71
C GLU A 44 -16.95 -0.05 -35.01
N LEU A 45 -16.82 -0.12 -33.69
CA LEU A 45 -15.97 0.78 -32.93
C LEU A 45 -14.48 0.67 -33.32
N VAL A 46 -13.98 -0.54 -33.48
CA VAL A 46 -12.57 -0.77 -33.87
C VAL A 46 -12.37 -0.31 -35.32
N THR A 47 -13.36 -0.55 -36.20
CA THR A 47 -13.33 -0.05 -37.59
C THR A 47 -13.25 1.47 -37.63
N ASP A 48 -14.06 2.17 -36.81
CA ASP A 48 -14.04 3.64 -36.75
C ASP A 48 -12.68 4.14 -36.17
N ILE A 49 -12.14 3.52 -35.15
CA ILE A 49 -10.83 3.88 -34.62
C ILE A 49 -9.72 3.67 -35.65
N VAL A 50 -9.70 2.53 -36.31
CA VAL A 50 -8.67 2.19 -37.31
C VAL A 50 -8.73 3.15 -38.52
N ARG A 51 -9.94 3.49 -38.99
CA ARG A 51 -10.11 4.31 -40.18
C ARG A 51 -9.99 5.80 -39.94
N PHE A 52 -10.43 6.29 -38.78
CA PHE A 52 -10.63 7.73 -38.59
C PHE A 52 -9.79 8.34 -37.47
N ALA A 53 -9.44 7.59 -36.40
CA ALA A 53 -8.77 8.18 -35.28
C ALA A 53 -7.32 8.62 -35.58
N PHE A 54 -6.58 7.81 -36.32
CA PHE A 54 -5.14 8.06 -36.60
C PHE A 54 -4.89 8.53 -38.06
N ARG A 55 -5.90 8.51 -38.93
CA ARG A 55 -5.88 8.90 -40.34
C ARG A 55 -4.64 8.42 -41.12
N TYR A 56 -3.51 9.09 -41.00
CA TYR A 56 -2.27 8.81 -41.75
C TYR A 56 -1.10 8.41 -40.86
N GLU A 57 -1.33 8.24 -39.54
CA GLU A 57 -0.29 7.91 -38.58
C GLU A 57 -0.47 6.50 -38.05
N GLN A 58 0.63 5.85 -37.69
CA GLN A 58 0.55 4.61 -36.93
C GLN A 58 0.35 4.93 -35.47
N GLY A 59 -0.72 4.41 -34.90
CA GLY A 59 -1.08 4.59 -33.49
C GLY A 59 -1.44 3.27 -32.82
N THR A 60 -1.62 3.34 -31.52
CA THR A 60 -2.13 2.24 -30.72
C THR A 60 -3.35 2.67 -29.94
N PHE A 61 -4.26 1.75 -29.73
CA PHE A 61 -5.42 1.92 -28.87
C PHE A 61 -5.55 0.71 -27.96
N THR A 62 -6.35 0.84 -26.91
CA THR A 62 -6.59 -0.24 -25.95
C THR A 62 -8.06 -0.59 -25.91
N LEU A 63 -8.36 -1.90 -25.80
CA LEU A 63 -9.67 -2.42 -25.45
C LEU A 63 -9.56 -3.09 -24.09
N ARG A 64 -10.37 -2.66 -23.14
CA ARG A 64 -10.52 -3.27 -21.84
C ARG A 64 -11.89 -3.92 -21.76
N PHE A 65 -11.92 -5.19 -21.44
CA PHE A 65 -13.12 -5.99 -21.26
C PHE A 65 -13.27 -6.27 -19.77
N GLU A 66 -14.38 -5.89 -19.19
CA GLU A 66 -14.69 -6.14 -17.80
C GLU A 66 -16.06 -6.81 -17.65
N ARG A 67 -16.13 -7.72 -16.69
CA ARG A 67 -17.39 -8.28 -16.25
C ARG A 67 -17.60 -7.93 -14.78
N ASP A 68 -18.70 -7.26 -14.51
CA ASP A 68 -19.26 -7.08 -13.17
C ASP A 68 -20.39 -8.11 -12.92
N LEU A 69 -21.07 -8.05 -11.78
CA LEU A 69 -22.15 -8.97 -11.38
C LEU A 69 -23.27 -9.05 -12.44
N ALA A 70 -23.67 -7.92 -12.98
CA ALA A 70 -24.83 -7.79 -13.84
C ALA A 70 -24.52 -7.24 -15.25
N THR A 71 -23.27 -6.89 -15.54
CA THR A 71 -22.88 -6.22 -16.77
C THR A 71 -21.59 -6.77 -17.36
N VAL A 72 -21.51 -6.66 -18.68
CA VAL A 72 -20.28 -6.78 -19.46
C VAL A 72 -19.98 -5.40 -20.03
N GLU A 73 -18.78 -4.91 -19.77
CA GLU A 73 -18.30 -3.62 -20.23
C GLU A 73 -17.11 -3.79 -21.15
N VAL A 74 -17.09 -3.03 -22.25
CA VAL A 74 -15.93 -2.88 -23.13
C VAL A 74 -15.59 -1.40 -23.20
N THR A 75 -14.39 -1.04 -22.76
CA THR A 75 -13.87 0.33 -22.83
C THR A 75 -12.76 0.39 -23.86
N ALA A 76 -12.91 1.26 -24.87
CA ALA A 76 -11.86 1.57 -25.83
C ALA A 76 -11.24 2.93 -25.50
N ARG A 77 -9.90 3.03 -25.50
CA ARG A 77 -9.15 4.29 -25.32
C ARG A 77 -8.17 4.49 -26.46
N GLU A 78 -8.13 5.71 -27.02
CA GLU A 78 -7.22 6.07 -28.10
C GLU A 78 -6.79 7.55 -28.03
N LEU A 79 -5.63 7.86 -28.59
CA LEU A 79 -4.99 9.19 -28.63
C LEU A 79 -4.97 9.82 -30.02
N GLY A 80 -5.84 9.38 -30.92
CA GLY A 80 -5.94 9.92 -32.27
C GLY A 80 -6.58 11.32 -32.35
N ALA A 81 -6.86 11.78 -33.56
CA ALA A 81 -7.40 13.12 -33.83
C ALA A 81 -8.67 13.42 -33.01
N PRO A 82 -8.84 14.65 -32.49
CA PRO A 82 -10.04 15.06 -31.80
C PRO A 82 -11.30 14.81 -32.62
N PHE A 83 -12.38 14.37 -31.98
CA PHE A 83 -13.62 14.00 -32.59
C PHE A 83 -14.81 14.44 -31.73
N ASP A 84 -15.87 14.97 -32.35
CA ASP A 84 -17.13 15.33 -31.71
C ASP A 84 -18.28 14.48 -32.27
N PRO A 85 -18.78 13.47 -31.52
CA PRO A 85 -19.90 12.64 -31.98
C PRO A 85 -21.20 13.42 -32.25
N ALA A 86 -21.36 14.62 -31.67
CA ALA A 86 -22.54 15.43 -31.84
C ALA A 86 -22.59 16.10 -33.23
N ALA A 87 -21.40 16.30 -33.84
CA ALA A 87 -21.28 16.84 -35.19
C ALA A 87 -21.56 15.78 -36.29
N HIS A 88 -21.47 14.49 -35.94
CA HIS A 88 -21.60 13.34 -36.85
C HIS A 88 -22.87 12.54 -36.51
N ARG A 89 -24.03 13.13 -36.78
CA ARG A 89 -25.31 12.45 -36.55
C ARG A 89 -25.79 11.78 -37.81
N TYR A 90 -26.02 10.47 -37.76
CA TYR A 90 -26.61 9.71 -38.83
C TYR A 90 -28.03 10.20 -39.12
N ASP A 91 -28.28 10.51 -40.39
CA ASP A 91 -29.60 10.89 -40.93
C ASP A 91 -30.05 9.88 -42.00
N PRO A 92 -31.07 9.05 -41.71
CA PRO A 92 -31.56 8.05 -42.65
C PRO A 92 -32.06 8.63 -43.99
N GLU A 93 -32.52 9.89 -44.00
CA GLU A 93 -32.99 10.55 -45.25
C GLU A 93 -31.79 10.98 -46.09
N ARG A 94 -30.74 11.53 -45.49
CA ARG A 94 -29.48 11.84 -46.18
C ARG A 94 -28.80 10.58 -46.71
N ALA A 95 -28.76 9.53 -45.94
CA ALA A 95 -28.20 8.25 -46.38
C ALA A 95 -28.92 7.70 -47.61
N ARG A 96 -30.24 7.84 -47.65
CA ARG A 96 -31.07 7.35 -48.79
C ARG A 96 -30.98 8.24 -50.01
N ASN A 97 -30.96 9.56 -49.85
CA ASN A 97 -31.06 10.51 -50.97
C ASN A 97 -29.67 10.87 -51.52
N ASP A 98 -28.69 11.04 -50.65
CA ASP A 98 -27.38 11.59 -50.99
C ASP A 98 -26.24 10.56 -50.86
N GLY A 99 -26.53 9.37 -50.31
CA GLY A 99 -25.51 8.37 -50.02
C GLY A 99 -24.58 8.76 -48.87
N ASP A 100 -25.03 9.68 -48.01
CA ASP A 100 -24.27 10.17 -46.86
C ASP A 100 -24.52 9.29 -45.66
N PHE A 101 -23.52 8.48 -45.28
CA PHE A 101 -23.54 7.57 -44.16
C PHE A 101 -22.76 8.11 -42.94
N ASP A 102 -22.50 9.41 -42.89
CA ASP A 102 -21.79 10.01 -41.76
C ASP A 102 -22.51 9.72 -40.41
N GLY A 103 -21.77 9.27 -39.42
CA GLY A 103 -22.30 8.88 -38.10
C GLY A 103 -23.05 7.54 -38.04
N ALA A 104 -23.13 6.79 -39.16
CA ALA A 104 -23.83 5.50 -39.19
C ALA A 104 -23.21 4.48 -38.19
N GLY A 105 -21.89 4.42 -38.05
CA GLY A 105 -21.20 3.55 -37.13
C GLY A 105 -21.60 3.79 -35.68
N LEU A 106 -21.51 5.03 -35.21
CA LEU A 106 -21.95 5.39 -33.86
C LEU A 106 -23.45 5.17 -33.61
N HIS A 107 -24.26 5.37 -34.63
CA HIS A 107 -25.69 5.07 -34.56
C HIS A 107 -25.94 3.57 -34.41
N LEU A 108 -25.23 2.73 -35.15
CA LEU A 108 -25.31 1.27 -35.04
C LEU A 108 -24.87 0.79 -33.68
N ILE A 109 -23.73 1.24 -33.16
CA ILE A 109 -23.23 0.90 -31.83
C ILE A 109 -24.28 1.15 -30.75
N ARG A 110 -24.92 2.33 -30.75
CA ARG A 110 -25.99 2.70 -29.80
C ARG A 110 -27.20 1.76 -29.81
N HIS A 111 -27.45 1.06 -30.92
CA HIS A 111 -28.56 0.11 -31.05
C HIS A 111 -28.15 -1.33 -30.75
N LEU A 112 -26.84 -1.60 -30.74
CA LEU A 112 -26.28 -2.93 -30.46
C LEU A 112 -26.05 -3.21 -28.98
N VAL A 113 -25.79 -2.17 -28.19
CA VAL A 113 -25.51 -2.30 -26.75
C VAL A 113 -26.58 -1.60 -25.93
N ASP A 114 -26.66 -1.96 -24.64
CA ASP A 114 -27.66 -1.39 -23.73
C ASP A 114 -27.29 0.04 -23.31
N GLU A 115 -25.97 0.33 -23.12
CA GLU A 115 -25.48 1.67 -22.85
C GLU A 115 -24.22 1.96 -23.68
N PHE A 116 -24.16 3.18 -24.23
CA PHE A 116 -23.00 3.70 -24.94
C PHE A 116 -22.64 5.07 -24.41
N THR A 117 -21.39 5.25 -24.04
CA THR A 117 -20.84 6.53 -23.55
C THR A 117 -19.57 6.89 -24.33
N PHE A 118 -19.45 8.16 -24.69
CA PHE A 118 -18.24 8.75 -25.25
C PHE A 118 -17.75 9.86 -24.33
N LEU A 119 -16.46 9.85 -24.02
CA LEU A 119 -15.79 10.85 -23.19
C LEU A 119 -14.56 11.39 -23.94
N ASN A 120 -14.50 12.70 -24.13
CA ASN A 120 -13.29 13.36 -24.56
C ASN A 120 -12.53 13.83 -23.32
N GLN A 121 -11.37 13.22 -23.06
CA GLN A 121 -10.52 13.47 -21.88
C GLN A 121 -9.40 14.48 -22.19
N GLY A 122 -9.51 15.25 -23.24
CA GLY A 122 -8.53 16.25 -23.64
C GLY A 122 -7.17 15.63 -23.99
N ARG A 123 -6.12 15.91 -23.21
CA ARG A 123 -4.78 15.37 -23.43
C ARG A 123 -4.66 13.86 -23.23
N GLU A 124 -5.59 13.28 -22.50
CA GLU A 124 -5.63 11.84 -22.22
C GLU A 124 -6.37 11.05 -23.33
N GLY A 125 -6.78 11.75 -24.39
CA GLY A 125 -7.40 11.13 -25.54
C GLY A 125 -8.91 11.00 -25.43
N LYS A 126 -9.43 9.93 -26.03
CA LYS A 126 -10.87 9.65 -26.07
C LYS A 126 -11.14 8.26 -25.51
N GLU A 127 -12.30 8.15 -24.88
CA GLU A 127 -12.81 6.91 -24.30
C GLU A 127 -14.20 6.62 -24.82
N PHE A 128 -14.40 5.39 -25.28
CA PHE A 128 -15.69 4.85 -25.69
C PHE A 128 -16.03 3.69 -24.76
N ARG A 129 -17.21 3.71 -24.18
CA ARG A 129 -17.69 2.70 -23.26
C ARG A 129 -18.95 2.04 -23.78
N LEU A 130 -18.90 0.73 -23.92
CA LEU A 130 -19.99 -0.14 -24.34
C LEU A 130 -20.42 -0.99 -23.16
N VAL A 131 -21.70 -1.00 -22.78
CA VAL A 131 -22.22 -1.82 -21.69
C VAL A 131 -23.34 -2.72 -22.20
N GLN A 132 -23.26 -4.00 -21.84
CA GLN A 132 -24.29 -5.00 -22.11
C GLN A 132 -24.74 -5.63 -20.80
N HIS A 133 -26.03 -5.63 -20.50
CA HIS A 133 -26.59 -6.22 -19.30
C HIS A 133 -26.68 -7.75 -19.41
N ILE A 134 -26.24 -8.45 -18.36
CA ILE A 134 -26.41 -9.91 -18.29
C ILE A 134 -27.84 -10.18 -17.79
N PRO A 135 -28.65 -10.99 -18.49
CA PRO A 135 -29.99 -11.34 -18.03
C PRO A 135 -29.99 -12.03 -16.66
N ASN A 136 -30.98 -11.71 -15.80
CA ASN A 136 -31.07 -12.22 -14.45
C ASN A 136 -31.04 -13.76 -14.35
N GLU A 137 -31.54 -14.47 -15.34
CA GLU A 137 -31.52 -15.92 -15.44
C GLU A 137 -30.07 -16.47 -15.48
N HIS A 138 -29.17 -15.77 -16.17
CA HIS A 138 -27.77 -16.14 -16.28
C HIS A 138 -26.90 -15.66 -15.09
N ILE A 139 -27.38 -14.70 -14.31
CA ILE A 139 -26.75 -14.29 -13.06
C ILE A 139 -26.98 -15.36 -11.99
N ALA A 140 -28.19 -15.92 -11.89
CA ALA A 140 -28.55 -16.93 -10.92
C ALA A 140 -27.81 -18.27 -11.14
N GLU A 141 -27.58 -18.68 -12.36
CA GLU A 141 -26.85 -19.93 -12.68
C GLU A 141 -25.37 -19.89 -12.26
N ARG A 142 -24.74 -18.74 -12.24
CA ARG A 142 -23.32 -18.59 -11.85
C ARG A 142 -23.11 -18.21 -10.39
N THR A 143 -24.10 -17.62 -9.72
CA THR A 143 -24.07 -17.44 -8.26
C THR A 143 -24.27 -18.77 -7.53
N SER A 144 -24.84 -19.80 -8.19
CA SER A 144 -24.93 -21.17 -7.64
C SER A 144 -23.63 -21.96 -7.76
N THR A 145 -22.64 -21.49 -8.53
CA THR A 145 -21.25 -21.98 -8.52
C THR A 145 -20.35 -21.13 -7.62
N ALA A 146 -20.92 -20.49 -6.60
CA ALA A 146 -20.11 -20.12 -5.44
C ALA A 146 -19.37 -21.38 -4.98
N PRO A 147 -18.06 -21.33 -4.71
CA PRO A 147 -17.38 -22.46 -4.10
C PRO A 147 -18.25 -22.89 -2.90
N PRO A 148 -18.45 -24.18 -2.66
CA PRO A 148 -19.34 -24.68 -1.63
C PRO A 148 -19.11 -23.87 -0.37
N SER A 149 -20.20 -23.36 0.18
CA SER A 149 -20.17 -22.53 1.40
C SER A 149 -19.31 -23.29 2.40
N ALA A 150 -18.23 -22.65 2.87
CA ALA A 150 -17.28 -23.24 3.82
C ALA A 150 -17.93 -23.59 5.19
N ALA A 151 -19.27 -23.59 5.25
CA ALA A 151 -20.05 -23.89 6.45
C ALA A 151 -20.29 -25.38 6.72
N ASP A 152 -20.03 -26.26 5.73
CA ASP A 152 -20.32 -27.71 5.87
C ASP A 152 -19.12 -28.63 5.66
N GLU A 153 -17.90 -28.10 5.40
CA GLU A 153 -16.70 -28.93 5.46
C GLU A 153 -16.23 -29.05 6.94
N PRO A 154 -15.89 -30.25 7.41
CA PRO A 154 -15.28 -30.41 8.71
C PRO A 154 -14.07 -29.48 8.81
N GLU A 155 -13.90 -28.81 9.96
CA GLU A 155 -12.78 -27.85 10.14
C GLU A 155 -11.49 -28.53 9.68
N PRO A 156 -10.80 -27.98 8.66
CA PRO A 156 -9.58 -28.59 8.19
C PRO A 156 -8.56 -28.57 9.31
N ASP A 157 -7.94 -29.72 9.56
CA ASP A 157 -6.80 -29.80 10.47
C ASP A 157 -5.66 -28.94 9.92
N TYR A 158 -5.20 -27.96 10.72
CA TYR A 158 -4.13 -27.07 10.31
C TYR A 158 -2.85 -27.36 11.08
N HIS A 159 -1.80 -27.62 10.33
CA HIS A 159 -0.46 -27.80 10.84
C HIS A 159 0.36 -26.52 10.65
N LEU A 160 1.00 -26.05 11.70
CA LEU A 160 1.91 -24.91 11.65
C LEU A 160 3.34 -25.42 11.80
N ALA A 161 4.23 -24.93 10.94
CA ALA A 161 5.64 -25.23 10.98
C ALA A 161 6.48 -23.97 10.73
N LEU A 162 7.70 -23.94 11.27
CA LEU A 162 8.65 -22.90 10.88
C LEU A 162 8.93 -22.98 9.39
N ALA A 163 8.92 -21.83 8.75
CA ALA A 163 9.20 -21.73 7.31
C ALA A 163 10.66 -22.12 7.03
N THR A 164 10.83 -22.92 6.00
CA THR A 164 12.14 -23.34 5.48
C THR A 164 12.36 -22.73 4.08
N PRO A 165 13.57 -22.74 3.53
CA PRO A 165 13.82 -22.25 2.17
C PRO A 165 12.99 -22.95 1.10
N GLU A 166 12.54 -24.19 1.33
CA GLU A 166 11.70 -25.00 0.46
C GLU A 166 10.26 -24.46 0.38
N ASP A 167 9.81 -23.71 1.39
CA ASP A 167 8.47 -23.08 1.43
C ASP A 167 8.41 -21.77 0.60
N ALA A 168 9.52 -21.32 0.04
CA ALA A 168 9.63 -20.00 -0.60
C ALA A 168 8.64 -19.81 -1.77
N GLU A 169 8.41 -20.84 -2.57
CA GLU A 169 7.45 -20.77 -3.68
C GLU A 169 6.01 -20.69 -3.15
N ASP A 170 5.65 -21.50 -2.16
CA ASP A 170 4.35 -21.45 -1.51
C ASP A 170 4.08 -20.07 -0.90
N ILE A 171 5.09 -19.47 -0.24
CA ILE A 171 4.97 -18.12 0.34
C ILE A 171 4.72 -17.08 -0.77
N ALA A 172 5.49 -17.12 -1.86
CA ALA A 172 5.28 -16.21 -2.99
C ALA A 172 3.88 -16.36 -3.61
N GLN A 173 3.41 -17.59 -3.76
CA GLN A 173 2.07 -17.87 -4.27
C GLN A 173 0.96 -17.40 -3.31
N LEU A 174 1.11 -17.55 -2.00
CA LEU A 174 0.17 -17.03 -1.00
C LEU A 174 0.03 -15.50 -1.10
N ILE A 175 1.15 -14.79 -1.23
CA ILE A 175 1.18 -13.33 -1.43
C ILE A 175 0.47 -12.95 -2.73
N TYR A 176 0.80 -13.63 -3.83
CA TYR A 176 0.18 -13.37 -5.13
C TYR A 176 -1.34 -13.65 -5.12
N HIS A 177 -1.78 -14.76 -4.56
CA HIS A 177 -3.21 -15.09 -4.49
C HIS A 177 -4.02 -14.09 -3.66
N THR A 178 -3.39 -13.50 -2.63
CA THR A 178 -4.06 -12.55 -1.75
C THR A 178 -4.04 -11.14 -2.30
N TYR A 179 -2.90 -10.69 -2.82
CA TYR A 179 -2.66 -9.28 -3.17
C TYR A 179 -2.47 -9.04 -4.69
N GLY A 180 -2.37 -10.10 -5.52
CA GLY A 180 -1.89 -9.94 -6.89
C GLY A 180 -0.47 -9.38 -6.86
N TYR A 181 -0.15 -8.45 -7.77
CA TYR A 181 1.15 -7.73 -7.79
C TYR A 181 1.07 -6.35 -7.12
N THR A 182 0.22 -6.19 -6.09
CA THR A 182 0.06 -4.89 -5.39
C THR A 182 0.71 -4.85 -4.01
N TYR A 183 1.36 -5.93 -3.56
CA TYR A 183 2.03 -5.94 -2.27
C TYR A 183 3.28 -5.07 -2.26
N ALA A 184 3.45 -4.24 -1.21
CA ALA A 184 4.52 -3.25 -1.14
C ALA A 184 5.94 -3.84 -1.19
N LYS A 185 6.15 -5.01 -0.56
CA LYS A 185 7.46 -5.68 -0.51
C LYS A 185 7.65 -6.56 -1.76
N GLU A 186 8.17 -5.98 -2.85
CA GLU A 186 8.37 -6.66 -4.14
C GLU A 186 9.23 -7.94 -4.04
N ALA A 187 10.15 -8.01 -3.07
CA ALA A 187 11.00 -9.18 -2.85
C ALA A 187 10.20 -10.48 -2.64
N LEU A 188 8.95 -10.38 -2.17
CA LEU A 188 8.08 -11.53 -1.94
C LEU A 188 7.49 -12.17 -3.21
N TYR A 189 7.71 -11.58 -4.37
CA TYR A 189 7.37 -12.21 -5.66
C TYR A 189 8.52 -13.05 -6.24
N PHE A 190 9.68 -13.10 -5.57
CA PHE A 190 10.87 -13.81 -6.00
C PHE A 190 11.18 -14.94 -5.00
N PRO A 191 10.80 -16.20 -5.31
CA PRO A 191 11.07 -17.34 -4.41
C PRO A 191 12.54 -17.49 -4.02
N ASP A 192 13.47 -17.19 -4.92
CA ASP A 192 14.90 -17.25 -4.63
C ASP A 192 15.34 -16.21 -3.58
N LYS A 193 14.75 -15.01 -3.59
CA LYS A 193 15.01 -13.97 -2.57
C LYS A 193 14.42 -14.37 -1.22
N ILE A 194 13.20 -14.95 -1.21
CA ILE A 194 12.57 -15.48 0.01
C ILE A 194 13.44 -16.60 0.61
N ALA A 195 13.81 -17.59 -0.22
CA ALA A 195 14.64 -18.70 0.21
C ALA A 195 16.00 -18.24 0.73
N ARG A 196 16.60 -17.24 0.10
CA ARG A 196 17.86 -16.63 0.56
C ARG A 196 17.71 -15.98 1.93
N ALA A 197 16.70 -15.13 2.12
CA ALA A 197 16.46 -14.45 3.39
C ALA A 197 16.19 -15.43 4.54
N LEU A 198 15.44 -16.50 4.30
CA LEU A 198 15.22 -17.58 5.28
C LEU A 198 16.54 -18.32 5.62
N ARG A 199 17.39 -18.57 4.62
CA ARG A 199 18.67 -19.29 4.79
C ARG A 199 19.71 -18.44 5.51
N GLN A 200 19.74 -17.13 5.24
CA GLN A 200 20.67 -16.19 5.87
C GLN A 200 20.22 -15.77 7.27
N GLY A 201 18.95 -16.04 7.63
CA GLY A 201 18.39 -15.64 8.91
C GLY A 201 17.93 -14.18 8.95
N ASP A 202 17.93 -13.48 7.81
CA ASP A 202 17.38 -12.10 7.67
C ASP A 202 15.88 -12.08 7.96
N LYS A 203 15.22 -13.24 7.86
CA LYS A 203 13.88 -13.47 8.35
C LYS A 203 13.67 -14.91 8.79
N PHE A 204 12.69 -15.11 9.65
CA PHE A 204 12.10 -16.41 9.93
C PHE A 204 10.57 -16.29 9.88
N GLY A 205 9.89 -17.37 9.63
CA GLY A 205 8.44 -17.36 9.43
C GLY A 205 7.78 -18.63 9.90
N VAL A 206 6.45 -18.61 9.88
CA VAL A 206 5.58 -19.78 10.09
C VAL A 206 4.69 -19.94 8.88
N VAL A 207 4.56 -21.16 8.38
CA VAL A 207 3.62 -21.56 7.32
C VAL A 207 2.53 -22.42 7.92
N ALA A 208 1.28 -22.07 7.63
CA ALA A 208 0.11 -22.86 7.97
C ALA A 208 -0.30 -23.72 6.76
N ARG A 209 -0.44 -25.04 6.97
CA ARG A 209 -0.85 -26.02 5.95
C ARG A 209 -2.10 -26.75 6.38
N THR A 210 -2.94 -27.13 5.41
CA THR A 210 -4.06 -28.06 5.64
C THR A 210 -3.55 -29.46 5.89
N GLY A 211 -4.39 -30.37 6.39
CA GLY A 211 -4.08 -31.80 6.51
C GLY A 211 -3.66 -32.48 5.20
N SER A 212 -4.01 -31.90 4.03
CA SER A 212 -3.54 -32.35 2.71
C SER A 212 -2.16 -31.80 2.33
N GLY A 213 -1.53 -30.97 3.18
CA GLY A 213 -0.20 -30.37 2.94
C GLY A 213 -0.23 -29.05 2.16
N ARG A 214 -1.38 -28.54 1.72
CA ARG A 214 -1.49 -27.27 0.99
C ARG A 214 -1.20 -26.09 1.93
N ALA A 215 -0.30 -25.21 1.53
CA ALA A 215 -0.06 -23.93 2.24
C ALA A 215 -1.27 -23.01 2.10
N VAL A 216 -1.75 -22.45 3.21
CA VAL A 216 -2.94 -21.57 3.27
C VAL A 216 -2.70 -20.28 4.03
N GLY A 217 -1.57 -20.16 4.70
CA GLY A 217 -1.15 -18.93 5.38
C GLY A 217 0.34 -18.90 5.63
N SER A 218 0.89 -17.71 5.73
CA SER A 218 2.27 -17.44 6.12
C SER A 218 2.34 -16.16 6.93
N PHE A 219 3.29 -16.10 7.87
CA PHE A 219 3.58 -14.94 8.67
C PHE A 219 5.06 -14.95 9.03
N ALA A 220 5.73 -13.78 9.03
CA ALA A 220 7.17 -13.70 9.23
C ALA A 220 7.57 -12.60 10.21
N VAL A 221 8.77 -12.76 10.76
CA VAL A 221 9.54 -11.72 11.45
C VAL A 221 10.78 -11.44 10.60
N LEU A 222 10.97 -10.18 10.22
CA LEU A 222 12.15 -9.69 9.52
C LEU A 222 13.15 -9.17 10.54
N ARG A 223 14.44 -9.47 10.32
CA ARG A 223 15.53 -9.05 11.20
C ARG A 223 16.51 -8.17 10.44
N SER A 224 17.01 -7.14 11.10
CA SER A 224 18.30 -6.56 10.73
C SER A 224 19.41 -7.31 11.46
N THR A 225 20.55 -7.52 10.82
CA THR A 225 21.72 -8.22 11.41
C THR A 225 22.26 -7.52 12.66
N ASP A 226 22.00 -6.22 12.79
CA ASP A 226 22.54 -5.37 13.84
C ASP A 226 21.47 -4.95 14.88
N SER A 227 20.31 -5.63 14.90
CA SER A 227 19.21 -5.30 15.78
C SER A 227 18.69 -6.52 16.55
N GLU A 228 18.48 -6.35 17.84
CA GLU A 228 17.85 -7.32 18.75
C GLU A 228 16.31 -7.26 18.68
N ILE A 229 15.74 -6.48 17.77
CA ILE A 229 14.31 -6.45 17.53
C ILE A 229 13.97 -6.95 16.12
N GLY A 230 12.72 -7.37 15.91
CA GLY A 230 12.25 -7.85 14.61
C GLY A 230 10.95 -7.20 14.15
N GLU A 231 10.82 -6.91 12.86
CA GLU A 231 9.57 -6.45 12.26
C GLU A 231 8.64 -7.65 12.02
N VAL A 232 7.49 -7.65 12.66
CA VAL A 232 6.41 -8.61 12.38
C VAL A 232 5.67 -8.16 11.14
N GLY A 233 5.75 -8.94 10.07
CA GLY A 233 5.18 -8.56 8.79
C GLY A 233 4.93 -9.74 7.85
N GLU A 234 4.58 -9.44 6.61
CA GLU A 234 4.35 -10.43 5.56
C GLU A 234 3.22 -11.43 5.90
N ALA A 235 2.24 -10.97 6.68
CA ALA A 235 1.13 -11.78 7.14
C ALA A 235 0.10 -12.02 6.03
N VAL A 236 -0.21 -13.27 5.75
CA VAL A 236 -1.19 -13.66 4.74
C VAL A 236 -1.94 -14.91 5.14
N VAL A 237 -3.27 -14.91 4.91
CA VAL A 237 -4.14 -16.09 5.01
C VAL A 237 -5.09 -16.06 3.83
N LEU A 238 -5.17 -17.15 3.07
CA LEU A 238 -6.09 -17.30 1.94
C LEU A 238 -7.54 -17.11 2.40
N GLU A 239 -8.35 -16.48 1.57
CA GLU A 239 -9.71 -16.04 1.91
C GLU A 239 -10.59 -17.16 2.49
N GLY A 240 -10.60 -18.34 1.87
CA GLY A 240 -11.36 -19.51 2.33
C GLY A 240 -10.93 -20.09 3.69
N HIS A 241 -9.78 -19.63 4.22
CA HIS A 241 -9.22 -20.10 5.49
C HIS A 241 -9.16 -19.00 6.56
N ARG A 242 -9.68 -17.79 6.26
CA ARG A 242 -9.78 -16.68 7.23
C ARG A 242 -10.82 -16.98 8.32
N ARG A 243 -10.77 -16.23 9.42
CA ARG A 243 -11.68 -16.34 10.59
C ARG A 243 -11.61 -17.68 11.33
N ARG A 244 -10.53 -18.45 11.15
CA ARG A 244 -10.27 -19.74 11.80
C ARG A 244 -9.12 -19.69 12.81
N GLY A 245 -8.78 -18.50 13.30
CA GLY A 245 -7.73 -18.29 14.29
C GLY A 245 -6.29 -18.53 13.79
N LEU A 246 -6.07 -18.78 12.49
CA LEU A 246 -4.75 -19.08 11.94
C LEU A 246 -3.75 -17.95 12.17
N MET A 247 -4.18 -16.70 11.99
CA MET A 247 -3.32 -15.53 12.19
C MET A 247 -2.80 -15.48 13.63
N THR A 248 -3.69 -15.67 14.61
CA THR A 248 -3.34 -15.73 16.04
C THR A 248 -2.32 -16.83 16.32
N ARG A 249 -2.62 -18.07 15.89
CA ARG A 249 -1.75 -19.23 16.11
C ARG A 249 -0.36 -19.06 15.46
N MET A 250 -0.30 -18.50 14.25
CA MET A 250 0.98 -18.24 13.57
C MET A 250 1.79 -17.18 14.31
N LEU A 251 1.16 -16.11 14.82
CA LEU A 251 1.89 -15.10 15.55
C LEU A 251 2.35 -15.57 16.92
N GLU A 252 1.55 -16.34 17.64
CA GLU A 252 2.00 -16.98 18.89
C GLU A 252 3.26 -17.82 18.64
N ALA A 253 3.25 -18.65 17.60
CA ALA A 253 4.42 -19.44 17.24
C ALA A 253 5.64 -18.58 16.84
N LEU A 254 5.40 -17.42 16.19
CA LEU A 254 6.45 -16.47 15.82
C LEU A 254 7.04 -15.77 17.05
N ILE A 255 6.21 -15.38 18.01
CA ILE A 255 6.66 -14.76 19.26
C ILE A 255 7.53 -15.74 20.06
N ASP A 256 7.08 -16.99 20.20
CA ASP A 256 7.86 -18.04 20.85
C ASP A 256 9.21 -18.27 20.15
N GLU A 257 9.23 -18.24 18.83
CA GLU A 257 10.46 -18.38 18.05
C GLU A 257 11.35 -17.15 18.17
N ALA A 258 10.78 -15.93 18.18
CA ALA A 258 11.51 -14.69 18.39
C ALA A 258 12.25 -14.69 19.75
N GLN A 259 11.55 -15.12 20.81
CA GLN A 259 12.15 -15.27 22.14
C GLN A 259 13.27 -16.34 22.15
N ARG A 260 13.05 -17.50 21.51
CA ARG A 260 14.09 -18.55 21.38
C ARG A 260 15.32 -18.08 20.62
N ARG A 261 15.16 -17.14 19.67
CA ARG A 261 16.26 -16.51 18.92
C ARG A 261 16.91 -15.34 19.65
N GLY A 262 16.45 -15.03 20.85
CA GLY A 262 17.00 -13.97 21.70
C GLY A 262 16.61 -12.55 21.27
N LEU A 263 15.49 -12.39 20.55
CA LEU A 263 14.99 -11.04 20.26
C LEU A 263 14.46 -10.38 21.53
N HIS A 264 14.82 -9.12 21.74
CA HIS A 264 14.39 -8.30 22.87
C HIS A 264 13.03 -7.65 22.66
N GLY A 265 12.60 -7.51 21.40
CA GLY A 265 11.31 -6.95 21.07
C GLY A 265 10.87 -7.27 19.64
N VAL A 266 9.59 -7.06 19.38
CA VAL A 266 9.04 -7.08 18.04
C VAL A 266 8.20 -5.83 17.81
N PHE A 267 8.20 -5.35 16.56
CA PHE A 267 7.37 -4.23 16.16
C PHE A 267 6.61 -4.54 14.87
N GLY A 268 5.51 -3.84 14.67
CA GLY A 268 4.73 -3.90 13.43
C GLY A 268 4.53 -2.51 12.85
N GLU A 269 4.65 -2.41 11.54
CA GLU A 269 4.34 -1.20 10.76
C GLU A 269 2.90 -1.28 10.25
N ALA A 270 1.97 -0.69 11.01
CA ALA A 270 0.56 -0.71 10.66
C ALA A 270 0.18 0.49 9.79
N VAL A 271 -0.17 0.25 8.53
CA VAL A 271 -0.61 1.32 7.61
C VAL A 271 -1.82 2.09 8.18
N THR A 272 -1.87 3.39 7.89
CA THR A 272 -2.92 4.29 8.40
C THR A 272 -4.08 4.52 7.43
N VAL A 273 -4.08 3.86 6.28
CA VAL A 273 -5.19 3.89 5.30
C VAL A 273 -6.46 3.23 5.88
N HIS A 274 -6.28 2.30 6.80
CA HIS A 274 -7.33 1.63 7.56
C HIS A 274 -6.81 1.21 8.94
N THR A 275 -7.72 0.79 9.84
CA THR A 275 -7.34 0.38 11.21
C THR A 275 -7.17 -1.14 11.39
N ILE A 276 -7.25 -1.94 10.32
CA ILE A 276 -7.27 -3.41 10.43
C ILE A 276 -5.97 -3.95 11.02
N SER A 277 -4.81 -3.58 10.44
CA SER A 277 -3.49 -4.01 10.92
C SER A 277 -3.20 -3.51 12.34
N GLN A 278 -3.59 -2.28 12.67
CA GLN A 278 -3.45 -1.74 14.03
C GLN A 278 -4.22 -2.58 15.07
N ARG A 279 -5.46 -2.98 14.76
CA ARG A 279 -6.27 -3.86 15.63
C ARG A 279 -5.62 -5.22 15.81
N VAL A 280 -5.06 -5.77 14.74
CA VAL A 280 -4.34 -7.05 14.79
C VAL A 280 -3.14 -6.93 15.72
N ASN A 281 -2.27 -5.93 15.54
CA ASN A 281 -1.10 -5.71 16.38
C ASN A 281 -1.48 -5.56 17.87
N GLN A 282 -2.54 -4.79 18.17
CA GLN A 282 -2.99 -4.59 19.55
C GLN A 282 -3.58 -5.86 20.18
N HIS A 283 -4.30 -6.67 19.39
CA HIS A 283 -4.79 -7.96 19.86
C HIS A 283 -3.63 -8.87 20.32
N PHE A 284 -2.46 -8.72 19.71
CA PHE A 284 -1.25 -9.44 20.07
C PHE A 284 -0.37 -8.78 21.14
N GLY A 285 -0.93 -7.82 21.86
CA GLY A 285 -0.25 -7.16 22.97
C GLY A 285 0.77 -6.12 22.54
N MET A 286 0.85 -5.75 21.25
CA MET A 286 1.65 -4.62 20.82
C MET A 286 1.01 -3.31 21.25
N ARG A 287 1.80 -2.28 21.48
CA ARG A 287 1.35 -0.94 21.87
C ARG A 287 1.89 0.09 20.91
N SER A 288 1.06 1.07 20.56
CA SER A 288 1.44 2.16 19.64
C SER A 288 2.48 3.06 20.27
N THR A 289 3.64 3.22 19.64
CA THR A 289 4.77 4.02 20.14
C THR A 289 5.09 5.22 19.26
N ALA A 290 4.81 5.16 17.95
CA ALA A 290 5.07 6.25 17.03
C ALA A 290 4.05 6.30 15.88
N LEU A 291 3.92 7.47 15.25
CA LEU A 291 3.25 7.69 13.98
C LEU A 291 4.27 8.27 13.00
N LEU A 292 4.66 7.49 12.00
CA LEU A 292 5.63 7.88 10.99
C LEU A 292 4.92 8.31 9.72
N PHE A 293 5.23 9.51 9.24
CA PHE A 293 4.66 10.04 8.02
C PHE A 293 5.34 9.50 6.76
N ALA A 294 4.55 9.30 5.71
CA ALA A 294 5.02 9.07 4.35
C ALA A 294 6.11 7.97 4.21
N VAL A 295 6.03 6.91 5.01
CA VAL A 295 7.00 5.80 5.03
C VAL A 295 6.96 5.01 3.73
N PHE A 296 5.79 4.86 3.11
CA PHE A 296 5.65 4.19 1.83
C PHE A 296 5.14 5.16 0.76
N ARG A 297 5.60 4.95 -0.47
CA ARG A 297 5.03 5.64 -1.64
C ARG A 297 3.53 5.35 -1.74
N ILE A 298 2.85 6.04 -2.66
CA ILE A 298 1.44 5.78 -2.95
C ILE A 298 1.26 4.30 -3.27
N LEU A 299 0.48 3.60 -2.44
CA LEU A 299 0.18 2.18 -2.59
C LEU A 299 -1.24 2.00 -3.12
N ARG A 300 -1.42 1.02 -4.01
CA ARG A 300 -2.74 0.55 -4.41
C ARG A 300 -3.13 -0.61 -3.51
N PHE A 301 -4.27 -0.50 -2.86
CA PHE A 301 -4.78 -1.55 -1.97
C PHE A 301 -5.97 -2.24 -2.64
N LYS A 302 -5.75 -3.46 -3.15
CA LYS A 302 -6.81 -4.24 -3.79
C LYS A 302 -8.04 -4.38 -2.88
N GLY A 303 -9.18 -3.82 -3.31
CA GLY A 303 -10.47 -3.95 -2.62
C GLY A 303 -10.71 -3.03 -1.42
N LEU A 304 -9.82 -2.06 -1.12
CA LEU A 304 -9.99 -1.09 -0.03
C LEU A 304 -10.06 0.36 -0.50
N VAL A 305 -9.18 0.77 -1.40
CA VAL A 305 -9.17 2.11 -2.02
C VAL A 305 -8.51 1.97 -3.39
N ASP A 306 -9.13 2.46 -4.45
CA ASP A 306 -8.56 2.39 -5.80
C ASP A 306 -7.29 3.23 -5.93
N GLU A 307 -7.22 4.37 -5.22
CA GLU A 307 -6.03 5.21 -5.14
C GLU A 307 -6.03 6.01 -3.83
N TYR A 308 -5.00 5.85 -3.01
CA TYR A 308 -4.81 6.67 -1.82
C TYR A 308 -4.03 7.93 -2.22
N PRO A 309 -4.55 9.15 -1.94
CA PRO A 309 -4.08 10.38 -2.61
C PRO A 309 -2.75 10.94 -2.10
N GLN A 310 -2.13 10.30 -1.12
CA GLN A 310 -0.87 10.75 -0.52
C GLN A 310 0.04 9.57 -0.18
N PRO A 311 1.35 9.78 0.11
CA PRO A 311 2.21 8.74 0.63
C PRO A 311 1.67 8.17 1.94
N VAL A 312 1.85 6.85 2.13
CA VAL A 312 1.24 6.11 3.24
C VAL A 312 2.05 6.27 4.51
N SER A 313 1.40 6.73 5.57
CA SER A 313 1.94 6.79 6.93
C SER A 313 1.67 5.49 7.68
N VAL A 314 2.46 5.21 8.71
CA VAL A 314 2.31 4.00 9.54
C VAL A 314 2.29 4.32 11.03
N ILE A 315 1.58 3.49 11.79
CA ILE A 315 1.76 3.40 13.23
C ILE A 315 2.81 2.34 13.52
N ILE A 316 3.79 2.67 14.34
CA ILE A 316 4.68 1.68 14.95
C ILE A 316 3.99 1.16 16.21
N ASP A 317 3.71 -0.12 16.19
CA ASP A 317 3.24 -0.85 17.36
C ASP A 317 4.37 -1.76 17.84
N PHE A 318 4.76 -1.67 19.13
CA PHE A 318 5.88 -2.38 19.70
C PHE A 318 5.42 -3.32 20.83
N ARG A 319 6.12 -4.44 20.98
CA ARG A 319 5.97 -5.38 22.10
C ARG A 319 7.35 -5.81 22.59
N PRO A 320 7.74 -5.53 23.86
CA PRO A 320 8.93 -6.11 24.45
C PRO A 320 8.77 -7.63 24.60
N LEU A 321 9.85 -8.37 24.36
CA LEU A 321 9.92 -9.84 24.52
C LEU A 321 10.80 -10.24 25.71
N VAL A 322 11.49 -9.29 26.30
CA VAL A 322 12.26 -9.44 27.54
C VAL A 322 11.64 -8.59 28.63
N ASP A 323 11.84 -8.98 29.87
CA ASP A 323 11.35 -8.20 31.01
C ASP A 323 12.23 -6.95 31.19
N ILE A 324 11.69 -5.80 30.87
CA ILE A 324 12.30 -4.49 31.08
C ILE A 324 11.43 -3.74 32.08
N ASP A 325 11.75 -3.81 33.33
CA ASP A 325 10.96 -3.14 34.38
C ASP A 325 11.20 -1.62 34.38
N ARG A 326 12.42 -1.19 33.99
CA ARG A 326 12.87 0.18 34.17
C ARG A 326 13.92 0.58 33.15
N VAL A 327 13.79 1.82 32.64
CA VAL A 327 14.79 2.47 31.78
C VAL A 327 15.19 3.83 32.33
N THR A 328 16.40 4.25 32.05
CA THR A 328 16.87 5.62 32.32
C THR A 328 16.72 6.43 31.05
N ALA A 329 15.90 7.50 31.07
CA ALA A 329 15.67 8.31 29.88
C ALA A 329 15.58 9.82 30.21
N TYR A 330 16.22 10.62 29.36
CA TYR A 330 16.15 12.08 29.42
C TYR A 330 15.04 12.57 28.49
N LEU A 331 13.85 12.75 29.06
CA LEU A 331 12.66 13.11 28.27
C LEU A 331 12.60 14.64 28.02
N PRO A 332 12.45 15.05 26.76
CA PRO A 332 12.21 16.49 26.44
C PRO A 332 10.90 16.95 27.07
N ALA A 333 10.91 18.12 27.69
CA ALA A 333 9.75 18.67 28.43
C ALA A 333 8.47 18.75 27.57
N ALA A 334 8.60 19.03 26.27
CA ALA A 334 7.46 19.11 25.35
C ALA A 334 6.73 17.76 25.18
N TYR A 335 7.41 16.65 25.41
CA TYR A 335 6.89 15.30 25.12
C TYR A 335 6.90 14.37 26.33
N ALA A 336 7.40 14.82 27.49
CA ALA A 336 7.62 14.01 28.66
C ALA A 336 6.37 13.21 29.07
N ASP A 337 5.24 13.88 29.25
CA ASP A 337 3.97 13.25 29.63
C ASP A 337 3.50 12.18 28.62
N LEU A 338 3.70 12.40 27.33
CA LEU A 338 3.30 11.45 26.29
C LEU A 338 4.24 10.24 26.27
N LEU A 339 5.54 10.47 26.33
CA LEU A 339 6.55 9.43 26.33
C LEU A 339 6.46 8.55 27.59
N GLU A 340 6.26 9.13 28.77
CA GLU A 340 6.02 8.36 30.02
C GLU A 340 4.81 7.45 29.89
N ARG A 341 3.72 7.94 29.27
CA ARG A 341 2.54 7.10 29.02
C ARG A 341 2.80 5.99 28.01
N ILE A 342 3.62 6.24 26.97
CA ILE A 342 4.00 5.19 26.01
C ILE A 342 4.80 4.12 26.73
N TYR A 343 5.79 4.48 27.55
CA TYR A 343 6.54 3.52 28.35
C TYR A 343 5.65 2.75 29.32
N ALA A 344 4.71 3.42 29.98
CA ALA A 344 3.76 2.77 30.87
C ALA A 344 2.87 1.74 30.15
N ASP A 345 2.44 2.03 28.91
CA ASP A 345 1.69 1.08 28.08
C ASP A 345 2.53 -0.17 27.71
N LEU A 346 3.86 -0.03 27.67
CA LEU A 346 4.80 -1.13 27.46
C LEU A 346 5.14 -1.88 28.78
N GLY A 347 4.64 -1.41 29.93
CA GLY A 347 4.95 -1.95 31.25
C GLY A 347 6.29 -1.46 31.82
N ILE A 348 6.88 -0.42 31.24
CA ILE A 348 8.23 0.09 31.59
C ILE A 348 8.09 1.36 32.42
N THR A 349 8.84 1.41 33.54
CA THR A 349 8.97 2.62 34.36
C THR A 349 10.17 3.45 33.89
N VAL A 350 10.00 4.75 33.78
CA VAL A 350 11.08 5.66 33.37
C VAL A 350 11.67 6.34 34.60
N ASP A 351 12.98 6.26 34.76
CA ASP A 351 13.75 7.10 35.66
C ASP A 351 14.38 8.24 34.89
N THR A 352 13.95 9.47 35.17
CA THR A 352 14.55 10.67 34.59
C THR A 352 15.61 11.22 35.53
N PRO A 353 16.91 11.11 35.18
CA PRO A 353 17.97 11.70 35.97
C PRO A 353 17.91 13.21 35.98
N PRO A 354 18.50 13.89 36.99
CA PRO A 354 18.63 15.32 36.97
C PRO A 354 19.43 15.77 35.73
N ALA A 355 19.03 16.91 35.14
CA ALA A 355 19.73 17.48 34.01
C ALA A 355 21.22 17.61 34.27
N SER A 356 22.05 17.06 33.44
CA SER A 356 23.50 17.19 33.46
C SER A 356 23.98 17.74 32.12
N GLN A 357 24.99 18.58 32.14
CA GLN A 357 25.64 19.05 30.90
C GLN A 357 27.00 18.37 30.78
N PRO A 358 27.09 17.18 30.18
CA PRO A 358 28.37 16.57 29.89
C PRO A 358 29.17 17.40 28.89
N ALA A 359 30.50 17.30 28.99
CA ALA A 359 31.36 17.89 27.95
C ALA A 359 31.05 17.21 26.62
N ARG A 360 30.75 17.99 25.61
CA ARG A 360 30.44 17.51 24.27
C ARG A 360 31.69 17.56 23.39
N PRO A 361 31.86 16.65 22.44
CA PRO A 361 32.87 16.80 21.39
C PRO A 361 32.48 17.97 20.48
N PRO A 362 33.44 18.58 19.77
CA PRO A 362 33.15 19.66 18.82
C PRO A 362 32.23 19.22 17.68
N THR A 363 32.32 17.93 17.27
CA THR A 363 31.58 17.39 16.11
C THR A 363 30.65 16.27 16.51
N SER A 364 29.43 16.33 15.99
CA SER A 364 28.42 15.29 16.11
C SER A 364 28.70 14.12 15.17
N ARG A 365 28.28 12.94 15.57
CA ARG A 365 28.27 11.78 14.69
C ARG A 365 26.82 11.40 14.38
N ILE A 366 26.47 11.49 13.10
CA ILE A 366 25.16 11.18 12.58
C ILE A 366 25.32 10.11 11.51
N ASP A 367 24.60 9.00 11.65
CA ASP A 367 24.50 8.00 10.59
C ASP A 367 23.27 8.28 9.74
N VAL A 368 23.44 8.31 8.40
CA VAL A 368 22.38 8.72 7.46
C VAL A 368 21.96 7.55 6.60
N HIS A 369 20.74 7.12 6.76
CA HIS A 369 20.13 6.04 6.00
C HIS A 369 19.10 6.59 5.02
N ILE A 370 19.30 6.39 3.71
CA ILE A 370 18.36 6.84 2.67
C ILE A 370 17.65 5.66 2.04
N ASN A 371 16.32 5.67 2.10
CA ASN A 371 15.47 4.74 1.36
C ASN A 371 14.95 5.41 0.08
N TYR A 372 15.70 5.30 -1.00
CA TYR A 372 15.32 5.87 -2.30
C TYR A 372 14.03 5.27 -2.88
N ARG A 373 13.72 4.02 -2.54
CA ARG A 373 12.53 3.35 -3.03
C ARG A 373 11.26 3.98 -2.45
N ASP A 374 11.26 4.20 -1.14
CA ASP A 374 10.10 4.71 -0.40
C ASP A 374 10.24 6.20 -0.08
N ARG A 375 11.34 6.85 -0.53
CA ARG A 375 11.58 8.29 -0.50
C ARG A 375 11.61 8.88 0.91
N HIS A 376 12.34 8.25 1.83
CA HIS A 376 12.59 8.81 3.14
C HIS A 376 14.05 8.68 3.56
N ALA A 377 14.51 9.53 4.46
CA ALA A 377 15.81 9.42 5.10
C ALA A 377 15.66 9.38 6.63
N THR A 378 16.57 8.68 7.29
CA THR A 378 16.67 8.66 8.75
C THR A 378 18.08 9.08 9.16
N LEU A 379 18.18 10.10 9.98
CA LEU A 379 19.39 10.61 10.58
C LEU A 379 19.47 10.06 12.02
N VAL A 380 20.36 9.11 12.27
CA VAL A 380 20.54 8.53 13.61
C VAL A 380 21.68 9.25 14.30
N VAL A 381 21.37 9.97 15.37
CA VAL A 381 22.38 10.67 16.18
C VAL A 381 23.05 9.65 17.08
N GLU A 382 24.32 9.33 16.80
CA GLU A 382 25.12 8.43 17.62
C GLU A 382 25.86 9.18 18.76
N THR A 383 26.30 10.42 18.47
CA THR A 383 27.01 11.26 19.43
C THR A 383 26.62 12.72 19.24
N PHE A 384 26.25 13.38 20.34
CA PHE A 384 25.97 14.80 20.34
C PHE A 384 27.26 15.63 20.39
N GLY A 385 27.48 16.46 19.40
CA GLY A 385 28.52 17.50 19.35
C GLY A 385 27.93 18.89 19.53
N ASP A 386 28.82 19.88 19.60
CA ASP A 386 28.43 21.29 19.64
C ASP A 386 27.77 21.76 18.34
N ASP A 387 28.07 21.08 17.24
CA ASP A 387 27.61 21.38 15.86
C ASP A 387 26.34 20.63 15.45
N LEU A 388 25.64 19.91 16.33
CA LEU A 388 24.54 19.02 15.96
C LEU A 388 23.51 19.68 15.04
N ILE A 389 23.04 20.85 15.41
CA ILE A 389 21.96 21.54 14.68
C ILE A 389 22.45 22.01 13.30
N GLU A 390 23.68 22.54 13.25
CA GLU A 390 24.31 22.92 11.96
C GLU A 390 24.50 21.70 11.05
N HIS A 391 24.95 20.57 11.62
CA HIS A 391 25.15 19.32 10.88
C HIS A 391 23.80 18.75 10.37
N VAL A 392 22.72 18.79 11.17
CA VAL A 392 21.39 18.37 10.71
C VAL A 392 20.89 19.28 9.60
N HIS A 393 21.05 20.62 9.72
CA HIS A 393 20.66 21.55 8.66
C HIS A 393 21.42 21.27 7.36
N GLN A 394 22.74 21.12 7.42
CA GLN A 394 23.55 20.80 6.27
C GLN A 394 23.11 19.51 5.61
N THR A 395 22.86 18.45 6.40
CA THR A 395 22.39 17.16 5.89
C THR A 395 21.02 17.28 5.22
N VAL A 396 20.10 18.05 5.80
CA VAL A 396 18.78 18.29 5.18
C VAL A 396 18.91 19.06 3.86
N ASP A 397 19.80 20.04 3.79
CA ASP A 397 20.06 20.81 2.56
C ASP A 397 20.72 19.92 1.48
N ASP A 398 21.66 19.05 1.85
CA ASP A 398 22.27 18.09 0.96
C ASP A 398 21.25 17.10 0.37
N LEU A 399 20.25 16.74 1.16
CA LEU A 399 19.14 15.85 0.78
C LEU A 399 18.01 16.57 0.00
N ALA A 400 18.04 17.89 -0.13
CA ALA A 400 16.94 18.66 -0.73
C ALA A 400 16.63 18.27 -2.19
N ASN A 401 17.62 17.73 -2.93
CA ASN A 401 17.45 17.30 -4.32
C ASN A 401 17.07 15.81 -4.49
N GLU A 402 16.97 15.05 -3.40
CA GLU A 402 16.72 13.59 -3.43
C GLU A 402 15.23 13.21 -3.53
N GLU A 403 14.35 14.18 -3.79
CA GLU A 403 12.89 13.98 -3.92
C GLU A 403 12.27 13.17 -2.76
N LEU A 404 12.75 13.38 -1.54
CA LEU A 404 12.24 12.68 -0.35
C LEU A 404 10.86 13.20 0.06
N HIS A 405 10.09 12.34 0.71
CA HIS A 405 8.78 12.70 1.28
C HIS A 405 8.87 13.12 2.74
N VAL A 406 9.83 12.57 3.48
CA VAL A 406 10.04 12.83 4.90
C VAL A 406 11.49 12.59 5.29
N ILE A 407 12.00 13.37 6.24
CA ILE A 407 13.26 13.13 6.94
C ILE A 407 12.95 12.88 8.41
N PHE A 408 13.49 11.78 8.93
CA PHE A 408 13.45 11.43 10.34
C PHE A 408 14.78 11.78 11.02
N VAL A 409 14.71 12.18 12.29
CA VAL A 409 15.90 12.31 13.17
C VAL A 409 15.65 11.50 14.42
N ASP A 410 16.55 10.59 14.73
CA ASP A 410 16.54 9.72 15.90
C ASP A 410 17.52 10.26 16.95
N LEU A 411 16.98 10.68 18.10
CA LEU A 411 17.73 11.16 19.24
C LEU A 411 17.73 10.12 20.36
N PRO A 412 18.90 9.63 20.82
CA PRO A 412 18.95 8.63 21.87
C PRO A 412 18.46 9.21 23.19
N LEU A 413 17.49 8.53 23.83
CA LEU A 413 16.86 8.99 25.06
C LEU A 413 17.71 8.76 26.32
N ASP A 414 18.75 7.96 26.24
CA ASP A 414 19.72 7.77 27.30
C ASP A 414 20.84 8.84 27.35
N ASP A 415 20.80 9.82 26.42
CA ASP A 415 21.75 10.93 26.39
C ASP A 415 21.14 12.22 26.95
N PRO A 416 21.81 12.89 27.94
CA PRO A 416 21.30 14.10 28.56
C PRO A 416 21.20 15.31 27.60
N ALA A 417 21.75 15.23 26.40
CA ALA A 417 21.66 16.28 25.39
C ALA A 417 20.33 16.29 24.64
N THR A 418 19.58 15.18 24.62
CA THR A 418 18.32 15.05 23.90
C THR A 418 17.26 16.11 24.27
N PRO A 419 17.04 16.44 25.57
CA PRO A 419 16.09 17.50 25.94
C PRO A 419 16.46 18.91 25.42
N GLU A 420 17.74 19.18 25.24
CA GLU A 420 18.24 20.48 24.75
C GLU A 420 18.20 20.55 23.22
N ALA A 421 18.51 19.46 22.52
CA ALA A 421 18.47 19.40 21.06
C ALA A 421 17.05 19.43 20.49
N THR A 422 16.09 18.86 21.21
CA THR A 422 14.70 18.74 20.73
C THR A 422 14.05 20.07 20.38
N PRO A 423 14.06 21.14 21.22
CA PRO A 423 13.46 22.42 20.85
C PRO A 423 14.13 23.06 19.63
N GLN A 424 15.45 22.91 19.47
CA GLN A 424 16.18 23.46 18.33
C GLN A 424 15.79 22.75 17.01
N LEU A 425 15.61 21.42 17.05
CA LEU A 425 15.10 20.66 15.90
C LEU A 425 13.65 21.01 15.57
N ARG A 426 12.83 21.32 16.58
CA ARG A 426 11.46 21.80 16.36
C ARG A 426 11.45 23.16 15.64
N GLU A 427 12.35 24.07 16.01
CA GLU A 427 12.56 25.35 15.30
C GLU A 427 13.02 25.11 13.85
N ALA A 428 13.77 24.03 13.58
CA ALA A 428 14.16 23.60 12.25
C ALA A 428 13.02 22.89 11.46
N GLY A 429 11.79 22.85 12.00
CA GLY A 429 10.60 22.30 11.34
C GLY A 429 10.38 20.81 11.53
N PHE A 430 11.10 20.19 12.46
CA PHE A 430 10.80 18.82 12.86
C PHE A 430 9.66 18.79 13.89
N VAL A 431 8.76 17.81 13.76
CA VAL A 431 7.68 17.55 14.72
C VAL A 431 7.83 16.15 15.31
N LEU A 432 7.09 15.87 16.34
CA LEU A 432 7.09 14.53 16.95
C LEU A 432 6.77 13.43 15.91
N ALA A 433 7.44 12.30 16.01
CA ALA A 433 6.98 11.02 15.44
C ALA A 433 6.62 10.04 16.57
N GLY A 434 7.45 9.92 17.61
CA GLY A 434 7.19 9.10 18.79
C GLY A 434 8.41 8.45 19.37
N LEU A 435 8.17 7.38 20.14
CA LEU A 435 9.19 6.55 20.75
C LEU A 435 9.54 5.37 19.83
N MET A 436 10.84 5.13 19.63
CA MET A 436 11.40 3.99 18.90
C MET A 436 12.19 3.10 19.86
N PRO A 437 11.54 2.15 20.56
CA PRO A 437 12.19 1.34 21.58
C PRO A 437 13.17 0.34 20.98
N LEU A 438 14.42 0.31 21.47
CA LEU A 438 15.47 -0.63 21.07
C LEU A 438 15.85 -0.60 19.56
N PHE A 439 15.52 0.48 18.82
CA PHE A 439 15.62 0.50 17.34
C PHE A 439 17.06 0.50 16.82
N HIS A 440 17.99 1.16 17.54
CA HIS A 440 19.39 1.20 17.15
C HIS A 440 20.26 0.84 18.36
N GLN A 441 21.12 -0.16 18.21
CA GLN A 441 22.09 -0.59 19.25
C GLN A 441 21.43 -0.82 20.62
N GLU A 442 20.23 -1.40 20.66
CA GLU A 442 19.44 -1.66 21.87
C GLU A 442 19.11 -0.42 22.71
N ARG A 443 19.13 0.76 22.11
CA ARG A 443 18.80 2.02 22.77
C ARG A 443 17.41 2.48 22.33
N ASP A 444 16.76 3.23 23.22
CA ASP A 444 15.50 3.88 22.95
C ASP A 444 15.75 5.27 22.33
N TYR A 445 14.98 5.60 21.29
CA TYR A 445 15.11 6.88 20.58
C TYR A 445 13.81 7.66 20.59
N LEU A 446 13.94 8.98 20.76
CA LEU A 446 12.92 9.92 20.34
C LEU A 446 13.08 10.13 18.84
N ARG A 447 12.09 9.74 18.05
CA ARG A 447 12.05 10.07 16.64
C ARG A 447 11.26 11.35 16.42
N LEU A 448 11.90 12.31 15.77
CA LEU A 448 11.27 13.49 15.18
C LEU A 448 11.17 13.30 13.67
N GLN A 449 10.26 14.02 13.01
CA GLN A 449 10.04 13.93 11.58
C GLN A 449 9.77 15.29 10.96
N ARG A 450 10.28 15.50 9.75
CA ARG A 450 10.03 16.69 8.95
C ARG A 450 9.41 16.24 7.61
N PRO A 451 8.08 16.41 7.42
CA PRO A 451 7.45 16.11 6.15
C PRO A 451 7.90 17.14 5.10
N LEU A 452 8.26 16.65 3.91
CA LEU A 452 8.68 17.46 2.76
C LEU A 452 7.59 17.54 1.68
N VAL A 453 6.50 16.80 1.86
CA VAL A 453 5.32 16.81 1.00
C VAL A 453 4.08 17.18 1.82
N PRO A 454 3.05 17.80 1.21
CA PRO A 454 1.79 18.04 1.89
C PRO A 454 1.12 16.73 2.32
N LEU A 455 0.62 16.69 3.55
CA LEU A 455 -0.11 15.55 4.09
C LEU A 455 -1.44 16.02 4.70
N ASP A 456 -2.52 15.33 4.34
CA ASP A 456 -3.81 15.47 4.96
C ASP A 456 -3.91 14.51 6.16
N LEU A 457 -3.82 15.06 7.37
CA LEU A 457 -3.88 14.28 8.59
C LEU A 457 -5.25 13.64 8.85
N ASP A 458 -6.31 14.17 8.26
CA ASP A 458 -7.66 13.61 8.44
C ASP A 458 -7.81 12.27 7.70
N LEU A 459 -7.00 12.01 6.68
CA LEU A 459 -6.92 10.71 5.99
C LEU A 459 -6.13 9.66 6.79
N ILE A 460 -5.32 10.06 7.78
CA ILE A 460 -4.54 9.15 8.63
C ILE A 460 -5.47 8.54 9.69
N GLN A 461 -5.80 7.27 9.56
CA GLN A 461 -6.64 6.54 10.51
C GLN A 461 -5.81 5.96 11.65
N THR A 462 -6.25 6.21 12.89
CA THR A 462 -5.66 5.66 14.12
C THR A 462 -6.71 4.87 14.89
N HIS A 463 -6.29 3.87 15.70
CA HIS A 463 -7.22 2.98 16.39
C HIS A 463 -7.14 3.06 17.91
N SER A 464 -5.93 3.09 18.49
CA SER A 464 -5.76 3.14 19.95
C SER A 464 -5.81 4.56 20.49
N ASP A 465 -6.18 4.70 21.78
CA ASP A 465 -6.10 6.00 22.47
C ASP A 465 -4.68 6.59 22.38
N ARG A 466 -3.64 5.72 22.44
CA ARG A 466 -2.26 6.14 22.32
C ARG A 466 -1.94 6.67 20.92
N SER A 467 -2.31 5.96 19.86
CA SER A 467 -2.10 6.44 18.49
C SER A 467 -2.89 7.72 18.18
N HIS A 468 -4.08 7.88 18.77
CA HIS A 468 -4.83 9.13 18.71
C HIS A 468 -4.11 10.28 19.42
N ALA A 469 -3.57 10.03 20.63
CA ALA A 469 -2.82 11.04 21.39
C ALA A 469 -1.55 11.48 20.64
N ILE A 470 -0.79 10.55 20.07
CA ILE A 470 0.38 10.86 19.23
C ILE A 470 -0.03 11.73 18.04
N LYS A 471 -1.06 11.32 17.28
CA LYS A 471 -1.56 12.08 16.12
C LYS A 471 -2.01 13.48 16.53
N GLN A 472 -2.69 13.63 17.66
CA GLN A 472 -3.17 14.92 18.14
C GLN A 472 -2.01 15.85 18.50
N THR A 473 -0.98 15.36 19.20
CA THR A 473 0.23 16.14 19.51
C THR A 473 0.90 16.65 18.23
N ILE A 474 1.06 15.79 17.23
CA ILE A 474 1.64 16.17 15.94
C ILE A 474 0.78 17.22 15.23
N LYS A 475 -0.55 17.07 15.26
CA LYS A 475 -1.49 18.04 14.65
C LYS A 475 -1.38 19.42 15.29
N GLU A 476 -1.23 19.49 16.59
CA GLU A 476 -1.03 20.73 17.35
C GLU A 476 0.31 21.41 16.99
N GLU A 477 1.38 20.65 16.89
CA GLU A 477 2.70 21.16 16.49
C GLU A 477 2.69 21.74 15.07
N LEU A 478 2.15 21.02 14.10
CA LEU A 478 2.04 21.50 12.72
C LEU A 478 1.18 22.76 12.60
N ALA A 479 0.13 22.89 13.41
CA ALA A 479 -0.70 24.08 13.44
C ALA A 479 0.04 25.30 13.99
N CYS A 480 0.89 25.13 15.02
CA CYS A 480 1.74 26.19 15.57
C CYS A 480 2.77 26.67 14.55
N THR A 481 3.46 25.74 13.87
CA THR A 481 4.47 26.07 12.85
C THR A 481 3.88 26.86 11.68
N MET A 482 2.64 26.56 11.28
CA MET A 482 1.93 27.29 10.21
C MET A 482 1.44 28.69 10.64
N SER A 483 1.20 28.92 11.93
CA SER A 483 0.82 30.27 12.45
C SER A 483 2.00 31.21 12.49
N ASP A 484 3.18 30.72 12.85
CA ASP A 484 4.40 31.55 12.96
C ASP A 484 4.90 31.97 11.57
N LEU A 485 4.73 31.15 10.53
CA LEU A 485 5.04 31.50 9.13
C LEU A 485 4.08 32.56 8.53
N LYS A 486 2.89 32.79 9.10
CA LYS A 486 1.94 33.80 8.63
C LYS A 486 2.10 35.14 9.32
N THR A 487 2.86 35.22 10.41
CA THR A 487 3.06 36.41 11.23
C THR A 487 4.46 37.05 11.08
N GLY A 488 5.38 36.40 10.37
CA GLY A 488 6.72 36.93 9.99
C GLY A 488 6.75 37.27 8.50
#